data_6572c14c390c0169730c332aa748e62f
#
_entry.id   6572c14c390c0169730c332aa748e62f
#
_cell.length_a   1.000
_cell.length_b   1.000
_cell.length_c   1.000
_cell.angle_alpha   90.00
_cell.angle_beta   90.00
_cell.angle_gamma   90.00
#
_symmetry.space_group_name_H-M   'P 1'
#
loop_
_entity.id
_entity.type
_entity.pdbx_description
1 polymer ?
#
loop_
_entity_poly.entity_id
_entity_poly.type
_entity_poly.pdbx_seq_one_letter_code
_entity_poly.pdbx_strand_id
1 'polypeptide(L)'
;MRFSEPLRRVLQISEALQFLVGVRVVCEQAELALRNTRFTPFWLDNPARPPVEDRLTSNIVTDLLIVGSGFTGLWGAVQAKEQNPNRDIVVIEANTVAIGASGRPGAILSNSLMHGMEHSNRLFANELKELDRLGQENMDQLRETIEKYNIDCDVEWTGELIVAMGARGLADVEGEFELYTSLGHDAHLLSKSDVQNDIRSPLFEGGLWSKQRAGTVHPAKLAWGLKRVAKELGVIFYENTPMTTSRTQGNLVRVETPEGSVVASRVLLATNAFTKHKKKVSSRVAAVRD
;
A
#
# COMPACT_ATOMS: atom_id res chain seq x y z
N MET A 1 2.92 42.98 40.17
CA MET A 1 3.86 43.94 39.54
C MET A 1 3.54 44.03 38.04
N ARG A 2 3.14 45.22 37.56
CA ARG A 2 2.94 45.44 36.13
C ARG A 2 4.28 45.84 35.53
N PHE A 3 4.86 44.99 34.70
CA PHE A 3 6.09 45.35 33.99
C PHE A 3 5.80 46.47 32.99
N SER A 4 6.73 47.43 32.86
CA SER A 4 6.64 48.52 31.88
C SER A 4 6.68 47.97 30.43
N GLU A 5 6.00 48.64 29.52
CA GLU A 5 5.89 48.25 28.14
C GLU A 5 7.21 47.95 27.39
N PRO A 6 8.33 48.68 27.67
CA PRO A 6 9.63 48.35 27.10
C PRO A 6 10.17 46.97 27.53
N LEU A 7 9.95 46.60 28.80
CA LEU A 7 10.41 45.29 29.31
C LEU A 7 9.65 44.12 28.69
N ARG A 8 8.36 44.28 28.40
CA ARG A 8 7.55 43.29 27.69
C ARG A 8 8.05 43.06 26.26
N ARG A 9 8.43 44.14 25.54
CA ARG A 9 8.99 44.01 24.18
C ARG A 9 10.33 43.28 24.18
N VAL A 10 11.21 43.53 25.16
CA VAL A 10 12.50 42.85 25.28
C VAL A 10 12.32 41.37 25.59
N LEU A 11 11.34 40.99 26.44
CA LEU A 11 11.03 39.60 26.75
C LEU A 11 10.45 38.86 25.51
N GLN A 12 9.56 39.51 24.76
CA GLN A 12 9.03 38.93 23.53
C GLN A 12 10.10 38.75 22.43
N ILE A 13 11.04 39.67 22.32
CA ILE A 13 12.19 39.55 21.41
C ILE A 13 13.11 38.41 21.85
N SER A 14 13.33 38.24 23.15
CA SER A 14 14.15 37.14 23.70
C SER A 14 13.50 35.75 23.41
N GLU A 15 12.18 35.62 23.61
CA GLU A 15 11.46 34.40 23.31
C GLU A 15 11.46 34.09 21.82
N ALA A 16 11.25 35.09 20.96
CA ALA A 16 11.33 34.94 19.53
C ALA A 16 12.72 34.54 19.03
N LEU A 17 13.79 35.13 19.64
CA LEU A 17 15.16 34.75 19.33
C LEU A 17 15.48 33.33 19.80
N GLN A 18 15.00 32.90 20.96
CA GLN A 18 15.17 31.52 21.44
C GLN A 18 14.43 30.54 20.57
N PHE A 19 13.24 30.87 20.09
CA PHE A 19 12.49 30.07 19.14
C PHE A 19 13.23 29.94 17.80
N LEU A 20 13.72 31.05 17.24
CA LEU A 20 14.48 31.06 15.99
C LEU A 20 15.80 30.27 16.10
N VAL A 21 16.51 30.39 17.21
CA VAL A 21 17.72 29.60 17.47
C VAL A 21 17.40 28.13 17.62
N GLY A 22 16.31 27.79 18.33
CA GLY A 22 15.85 26.42 18.48
C GLY A 22 15.46 25.79 17.13
N VAL A 23 14.72 26.52 16.28
CA VAL A 23 14.36 26.07 14.93
C VAL A 23 15.62 25.86 14.08
N ARG A 24 16.60 26.77 14.14
CA ARG A 24 17.85 26.62 13.40
C ARG A 24 18.66 25.40 13.83
N VAL A 25 18.79 25.15 15.14
CA VAL A 25 19.48 23.96 15.68
C VAL A 25 18.77 22.67 15.22
N VAL A 26 17.43 22.64 15.27
CA VAL A 26 16.66 21.48 14.79
C VAL A 26 16.86 21.26 13.29
N CYS A 27 16.88 22.32 12.48
CA CYS A 27 17.15 22.22 11.04
C CYS A 27 18.56 21.70 10.76
N GLU A 28 19.59 22.21 11.45
CA GLU A 28 20.97 21.74 11.30
C GLU A 28 21.12 20.25 11.70
N GLN A 29 20.48 19.84 12.78
CA GLN A 29 20.48 18.44 13.21
C GLN A 29 19.74 17.54 12.20
N ALA A 30 18.62 18.00 11.65
CA ALA A 30 17.88 17.28 10.62
C ALA A 30 18.71 17.14 9.32
N GLU A 31 19.40 18.21 8.90
CA GLU A 31 20.30 18.17 7.74
C GLU A 31 21.45 17.19 7.96
N LEU A 32 22.05 17.19 9.16
CA LEU A 32 23.12 16.25 9.52
C LEU A 32 22.62 14.81 9.51
N ALA A 33 21.43 14.56 10.07
CA ALA A 33 20.80 13.23 10.06
C ALA A 33 20.48 12.73 8.64
N LEU A 34 20.16 13.64 7.74
CA LEU A 34 19.80 13.30 6.35
C LEU A 34 21.01 13.26 5.39
N ARG A 35 22.19 13.73 5.80
CA ARG A 35 23.37 13.88 4.93
C ARG A 35 23.76 12.61 4.19
N ASN A 36 23.63 11.45 4.83
CA ASN A 36 23.96 10.13 4.27
C ASN A 36 22.72 9.30 3.95
N THR A 37 21.54 9.91 3.94
CA THR A 37 20.29 9.21 3.67
C THR A 37 20.18 8.88 2.19
N ARG A 38 19.92 7.60 1.89
CA ARG A 38 19.57 7.14 0.56
C ARG A 38 18.05 7.25 0.40
N PHE A 39 17.59 8.00 -0.61
CA PHE A 39 16.15 8.18 -0.91
C PHE A 39 15.58 6.98 -1.69
N THR A 40 15.90 5.77 -1.24
CA THR A 40 15.38 4.53 -1.80
C THR A 40 14.44 3.88 -0.77
N PRO A 41 13.23 3.51 -1.14
CA PRO A 41 12.35 2.75 -0.25
C PRO A 41 13.03 1.45 0.20
N PHE A 42 12.89 1.12 1.49
CA PHE A 42 13.55 -0.04 2.11
C PHE A 42 13.39 -1.34 1.30
N TRP A 43 12.16 -1.66 0.92
CA TRP A 43 11.85 -2.89 0.19
C TRP A 43 12.44 -2.93 -1.23
N LEU A 44 12.65 -1.76 -1.85
CA LEU A 44 13.19 -1.65 -3.21
C LEU A 44 14.72 -1.59 -3.23
N ASP A 45 15.37 -1.43 -2.08
CA ASP A 45 16.83 -1.50 -1.92
C ASP A 45 17.27 -2.96 -1.68
N ASN A 46 16.98 -3.81 -2.64
CA ASN A 46 17.18 -5.26 -2.55
C ASN A 46 17.92 -5.77 -3.79
N PRO A 47 18.94 -6.62 -3.65
CA PRO A 47 19.71 -7.15 -4.77
C PRO A 47 18.89 -8.04 -5.72
N ALA A 48 17.75 -8.58 -5.27
CA ALA A 48 16.83 -9.35 -6.11
C ALA A 48 15.95 -8.46 -7.02
N ARG A 49 16.13 -7.14 -6.99
CA ARG A 49 15.39 -6.22 -7.85
C ARG A 49 15.66 -6.55 -9.32
N PRO A 50 14.62 -6.79 -10.14
CA PRO A 50 14.78 -7.11 -11.54
C PRO A 50 15.33 -5.89 -12.33
N PRO A 51 15.97 -6.13 -13.48
CA PRO A 51 16.35 -5.06 -14.38
C PRO A 51 15.13 -4.25 -14.82
N VAL A 52 15.39 -2.98 -15.13
CA VAL A 52 14.39 -2.05 -15.63
C VAL A 52 14.07 -2.41 -17.09
N GLU A 53 12.78 -2.40 -17.45
CA GLU A 53 12.35 -2.62 -18.84
C GLU A 53 12.63 -1.36 -19.70
N ASP A 54 12.73 -1.59 -21.00
CA ASP A 54 12.92 -0.51 -21.97
C ASP A 54 11.73 0.48 -21.93
N ARG A 55 12.03 1.73 -22.26
CA ARG A 55 10.99 2.75 -22.44
C ARG A 55 10.27 2.58 -23.79
N LEU A 56 9.04 3.03 -23.86
CA LEU A 56 8.28 3.06 -25.10
C LEU A 56 8.79 4.21 -25.98
N THR A 57 9.38 3.86 -27.15
CA THR A 57 9.92 4.81 -28.15
C THR A 57 9.18 4.78 -29.48
N SER A 58 8.02 4.09 -29.55
CA SER A 58 7.24 3.93 -30.79
C SER A 58 5.75 4.07 -30.53
N ASN A 59 4.99 4.11 -31.62
CA ASN A 59 3.53 4.06 -31.55
C ASN A 59 3.06 2.61 -31.68
N ILE A 60 2.28 2.16 -30.70
CA ILE A 60 1.80 0.78 -30.63
C ILE A 60 0.28 0.72 -30.46
N VAL A 61 -0.28 -0.45 -30.75
CA VAL A 61 -1.72 -0.77 -30.53
C VAL A 61 -1.80 -1.96 -29.60
N THR A 62 -2.81 -1.99 -28.73
CA THR A 62 -3.05 -3.09 -27.81
C THR A 62 -4.54 -3.21 -27.49
N ASP A 63 -5.00 -4.35 -26.98
CA ASP A 63 -6.38 -4.52 -26.52
C ASP A 63 -6.58 -3.82 -25.16
N LEU A 64 -5.66 -4.02 -24.23
CA LEU A 64 -5.70 -3.44 -22.89
C LEU A 64 -4.39 -2.74 -22.57
N LEU A 65 -4.47 -1.44 -22.33
CA LEU A 65 -3.37 -0.67 -21.74
C LEU A 65 -3.60 -0.52 -20.23
N ILE A 66 -2.59 -0.87 -19.44
CA ILE A 66 -2.56 -0.63 -17.99
C ILE A 66 -1.55 0.48 -17.72
N VAL A 67 -1.99 1.53 -17.02
CA VAL A 67 -1.15 2.68 -16.65
C VAL A 67 -0.84 2.60 -15.17
N GLY A 68 0.40 2.28 -14.84
CA GLY A 68 0.90 2.06 -13.49
C GLY A 68 1.12 0.58 -13.17
N SER A 69 2.30 0.27 -12.63
CA SER A 69 2.74 -1.09 -12.26
C SER A 69 2.86 -1.29 -10.75
N GLY A 70 1.96 -0.67 -9.98
CA GLY A 70 1.68 -1.04 -8.59
C GLY A 70 0.83 -2.32 -8.52
N PHE A 71 0.46 -2.77 -7.32
CA PHE A 71 -0.34 -3.99 -7.15
C PHE A 71 -1.60 -4.01 -8.01
N THR A 72 -2.38 -2.92 -8.07
CA THR A 72 -3.59 -2.87 -8.91
C THR A 72 -3.31 -3.16 -10.37
N GLY A 73 -2.25 -2.57 -10.93
CA GLY A 73 -1.88 -2.80 -12.33
C GLY A 73 -1.34 -4.20 -12.58
N LEU A 74 -0.52 -4.72 -11.69
CA LEU A 74 0.07 -6.05 -11.79
C LEU A 74 -0.98 -7.15 -11.67
N TRP A 75 -1.86 -7.08 -10.67
CA TRP A 75 -2.98 -8.01 -10.54
C TRP A 75 -3.93 -7.92 -11.73
N GLY A 76 -4.24 -6.69 -12.19
CA GLY A 76 -5.07 -6.49 -13.38
C GLY A 76 -4.45 -7.13 -14.63
N ALA A 77 -3.13 -7.07 -14.79
CA ALA A 77 -2.42 -7.69 -15.91
C ALA A 77 -2.48 -9.23 -15.85
N VAL A 78 -2.18 -9.82 -14.69
CA VAL A 78 -2.20 -11.29 -14.49
C VAL A 78 -3.63 -11.82 -14.73
N GLN A 79 -4.63 -11.28 -14.02
CA GLN A 79 -6.01 -11.73 -14.10
C GLN A 79 -6.60 -11.55 -15.52
N ALA A 80 -6.28 -10.44 -16.21
CA ALA A 80 -6.76 -10.22 -17.58
C ALA A 80 -6.17 -11.24 -18.57
N LYS A 81 -4.92 -11.67 -18.36
CA LYS A 81 -4.31 -12.75 -19.16
C LYS A 81 -4.85 -14.12 -18.80
N GLU A 82 -5.09 -14.42 -17.54
CA GLU A 82 -5.74 -15.67 -17.12
C GLU A 82 -7.14 -15.84 -17.71
N GLN A 83 -7.91 -14.76 -17.74
CA GLN A 83 -9.26 -14.75 -18.34
C GLN A 83 -9.25 -14.86 -19.87
N ASN A 84 -8.26 -14.26 -20.51
CA ASN A 84 -8.11 -14.31 -21.97
C ASN A 84 -6.62 -14.30 -22.37
N PRO A 85 -6.01 -15.48 -22.52
CA PRO A 85 -4.59 -15.61 -22.87
C PRO A 85 -4.19 -14.94 -24.20
N ASN A 86 -5.13 -14.78 -25.12
CA ASN A 86 -4.88 -14.18 -26.44
C ASN A 86 -4.98 -12.65 -26.45
N ARG A 87 -5.41 -12.03 -25.34
CA ARG A 87 -5.52 -10.58 -25.26
C ARG A 87 -4.15 -9.93 -25.26
N ASP A 88 -3.95 -8.94 -26.13
CA ASP A 88 -2.76 -8.11 -26.11
C ASP A 88 -2.82 -7.12 -24.95
N ILE A 89 -1.85 -7.20 -24.03
CA ILE A 89 -1.78 -6.35 -22.84
C ILE A 89 -0.43 -5.66 -22.76
N VAL A 90 -0.49 -4.35 -22.61
CA VAL A 90 0.68 -3.50 -22.37
C VAL A 90 0.54 -2.80 -21.03
N VAL A 91 1.62 -2.77 -20.26
CA VAL A 91 1.74 -1.99 -19.03
C VAL A 91 2.77 -0.88 -19.24
N ILE A 92 2.39 0.35 -18.97
CA ILE A 92 3.34 1.48 -18.90
C ILE A 92 3.46 1.98 -17.47
N GLU A 93 4.69 2.28 -17.07
CA GLU A 93 5.03 2.78 -15.73
C GLU A 93 5.88 4.05 -15.84
N ALA A 94 5.52 5.06 -15.07
CA ALA A 94 6.22 6.35 -15.11
C ALA A 94 7.69 6.27 -14.67
N ASN A 95 7.98 5.37 -13.74
CA ASN A 95 9.33 5.11 -13.23
C ASN A 95 9.66 3.61 -13.38
N THR A 96 9.73 2.89 -12.25
CA THR A 96 9.98 1.45 -12.21
C THR A 96 8.90 0.75 -11.40
N VAL A 97 8.72 -0.54 -11.66
CA VAL A 97 7.70 -1.35 -10.99
C VAL A 97 7.71 -1.16 -9.48
N ALA A 98 6.52 -1.03 -8.90
CA ALA A 98 6.27 -0.89 -7.46
C ALA A 98 6.90 0.33 -6.76
N ILE A 99 7.46 1.31 -7.49
CA ILE A 99 8.10 2.50 -6.88
C ILE A 99 7.14 3.36 -6.04
N GLY A 100 5.84 3.26 -6.32
CA GLY A 100 4.77 3.94 -5.59
C GLY A 100 4.46 3.30 -4.24
N ALA A 101 3.20 3.37 -3.80
CA ALA A 101 2.73 2.83 -2.53
C ALA A 101 3.00 1.32 -2.37
N SER A 102 2.96 0.55 -3.46
CA SER A 102 3.14 -0.92 -3.43
C SER A 102 4.53 -1.37 -2.96
N GLY A 103 5.57 -0.55 -3.12
CA GLY A 103 6.91 -0.83 -2.60
C GLY A 103 7.23 -0.17 -1.26
N ARG A 104 6.23 0.31 -0.51
CA ARG A 104 6.42 1.12 0.70
C ARG A 104 5.57 0.71 1.92
N PRO A 105 4.68 -0.31 1.86
CA PRO A 105 3.80 -0.62 2.97
C PRO A 105 4.53 -1.31 4.13
N GLY A 106 3.85 -1.48 5.26
CA GLY A 106 4.36 -2.16 6.46
C GLY A 106 4.52 -3.67 6.31
N ALA A 107 4.37 -4.23 5.11
CA ALA A 107 4.55 -5.66 4.82
C ALA A 107 3.50 -6.60 5.46
N ILE A 108 2.43 -6.08 5.99
CA ILE A 108 1.34 -6.85 6.59
C ILE A 108 0.28 -7.13 5.52
N LEU A 109 -0.05 -8.40 5.36
CA LEU A 109 -1.24 -8.87 4.66
C LEU A 109 -2.38 -8.99 5.67
N SER A 110 -3.54 -8.44 5.35
CA SER A 110 -4.75 -8.57 6.17
C SER A 110 -5.95 -8.81 5.27
N ASN A 111 -6.87 -9.65 5.72
CA ASN A 111 -8.15 -9.87 5.03
C ASN A 111 -9.18 -8.79 5.36
N SER A 112 -8.84 -7.82 6.22
CA SER A 112 -9.73 -6.70 6.55
C SER A 112 -9.87 -5.74 5.37
N LEU A 113 -11.10 -5.53 4.91
CA LEU A 113 -11.41 -4.57 3.85
C LEU A 113 -11.55 -3.13 4.36
N MET A 114 -11.70 -2.92 5.69
CA MET A 114 -12.10 -1.64 6.27
C MET A 114 -11.32 -1.28 7.55
N HIS A 115 -10.03 -1.57 7.63
CA HIS A 115 -9.20 -1.24 8.81
C HIS A 115 -9.68 -1.86 10.14
N GLY A 116 -10.01 -3.14 10.13
CA GLY A 116 -10.44 -3.89 11.30
C GLY A 116 -11.93 -4.25 11.32
N MET A 117 -12.24 -5.29 12.04
CA MET A 117 -13.58 -5.88 12.09
C MET A 117 -14.57 -4.97 12.83
N GLU A 118 -14.15 -4.39 13.95
CA GLU A 118 -14.98 -3.47 14.72
C GLU A 118 -15.37 -2.24 13.89
N HIS A 119 -14.41 -1.65 13.18
CA HIS A 119 -14.68 -0.51 12.30
C HIS A 119 -15.67 -0.86 11.18
N SER A 120 -15.49 -2.04 10.57
CA SER A 120 -16.40 -2.56 9.54
C SER A 120 -17.81 -2.77 10.11
N ASN A 121 -17.92 -3.34 11.31
CA ASN A 121 -19.20 -3.56 11.97
C ASN A 121 -19.91 -2.24 12.29
N ARG A 122 -19.18 -1.24 12.76
CA ARG A 122 -19.75 0.08 13.07
C ARG A 122 -20.32 0.79 11.84
N LEU A 123 -19.65 0.69 10.68
CA LEU A 123 -20.05 1.39 9.45
C LEU A 123 -21.01 0.58 8.58
N PHE A 124 -20.86 -0.74 8.55
CA PHE A 124 -21.51 -1.63 7.61
C PHE A 124 -22.02 -2.92 8.28
N ALA A 125 -22.71 -2.79 9.42
CA ALA A 125 -23.17 -3.93 10.20
C ALA A 125 -23.98 -4.95 9.38
N ASN A 126 -24.83 -4.47 8.47
CA ASN A 126 -25.67 -5.33 7.63
C ASN A 126 -24.88 -6.06 6.54
N GLU A 127 -23.75 -5.50 6.12
CA GLU A 127 -22.88 -6.05 5.09
C GLU A 127 -21.64 -6.76 5.65
N LEU A 128 -21.46 -6.74 6.98
CA LEU A 128 -20.23 -7.22 7.62
C LEU A 128 -19.86 -8.64 7.21
N LYS A 129 -20.83 -9.55 7.22
CA LYS A 129 -20.61 -10.95 6.83
C LYS A 129 -20.14 -11.09 5.39
N GLU A 130 -20.68 -10.29 4.49
CA GLU A 130 -20.28 -10.30 3.08
C GLU A 130 -18.90 -9.66 2.87
N LEU A 131 -18.61 -8.56 3.56
CA LEU A 131 -17.29 -7.93 3.55
C LEU A 131 -16.22 -8.87 4.08
N ASP A 132 -16.49 -9.56 5.16
CA ASP A 132 -15.58 -10.55 5.74
C ASP A 132 -15.34 -11.73 4.78
N ARG A 133 -16.40 -12.27 4.18
CA ARG A 133 -16.30 -13.33 3.16
C ARG A 133 -15.43 -12.90 1.97
N LEU A 134 -15.65 -11.69 1.44
CA LEU A 134 -14.84 -11.13 0.35
C LEU A 134 -13.38 -10.93 0.76
N GLY A 135 -13.14 -10.48 1.99
CA GLY A 135 -11.79 -10.34 2.52
C GLY A 135 -11.07 -11.68 2.63
N GLN A 136 -11.76 -12.71 3.09
CA GLN A 136 -11.20 -14.06 3.18
C GLN A 136 -10.92 -14.64 1.79
N GLU A 137 -11.86 -14.54 0.87
CA GLU A 137 -11.66 -14.98 -0.52
C GLU A 137 -10.47 -14.27 -1.20
N ASN A 138 -10.32 -12.97 -0.96
CA ASN A 138 -9.16 -12.24 -1.47
C ASN A 138 -7.83 -12.77 -0.91
N MET A 139 -7.79 -13.11 0.38
CA MET A 139 -6.59 -13.68 1.01
C MET A 139 -6.28 -15.07 0.47
N ASP A 140 -7.29 -15.91 0.29
CA ASP A 140 -7.15 -17.26 -0.25
C ASP A 140 -6.64 -17.22 -1.71
N GLN A 141 -7.22 -16.36 -2.55
CA GLN A 141 -6.77 -16.16 -3.94
C GLN A 141 -5.33 -15.62 -4.02
N LEU A 142 -4.94 -14.75 -3.09
CA LEU A 142 -3.56 -14.28 -2.99
C LEU A 142 -2.61 -15.45 -2.69
N ARG A 143 -2.96 -16.30 -1.72
CA ARG A 143 -2.20 -17.50 -1.36
C ARG A 143 -2.08 -18.46 -2.53
N GLU A 144 -3.20 -18.80 -3.13
CA GLU A 144 -3.26 -19.66 -4.31
C GLU A 144 -2.39 -19.14 -5.47
N THR A 145 -2.41 -17.83 -5.71
CA THR A 145 -1.60 -17.21 -6.78
C THR A 145 -0.10 -17.28 -6.46
N ILE A 146 0.30 -17.00 -5.23
CA ILE A 146 1.70 -17.12 -4.78
C ILE A 146 2.20 -18.54 -4.98
N GLU A 147 1.41 -19.54 -4.58
CA GLU A 147 1.73 -20.97 -4.72
C GLU A 147 1.73 -21.41 -6.20
N LYS A 148 0.66 -21.12 -6.95
CA LYS A 148 0.49 -21.47 -8.36
C LYS A 148 1.65 -21.02 -9.23
N TYR A 149 2.13 -19.80 -9.00
CA TYR A 149 3.19 -19.21 -9.81
C TYR A 149 4.57 -19.25 -9.13
N ASN A 150 4.67 -19.92 -8.01
CA ASN A 150 5.91 -20.03 -7.22
C ASN A 150 6.59 -18.65 -7.04
N ILE A 151 5.84 -17.70 -6.48
CA ILE A 151 6.33 -16.34 -6.23
C ILE A 151 7.13 -16.34 -4.93
N ASP A 152 8.45 -16.22 -5.03
CA ASP A 152 9.34 -16.04 -3.88
C ASP A 152 9.22 -14.61 -3.35
N CYS A 153 8.43 -14.42 -2.29
CA CYS A 153 8.16 -13.11 -1.69
C CYS A 153 8.25 -13.10 -0.17
N ASP A 154 9.01 -14.03 0.42
CA ASP A 154 9.19 -14.14 1.87
C ASP A 154 7.87 -14.13 2.64
N VAL A 155 6.82 -14.80 2.11
CA VAL A 155 5.52 -14.81 2.72
C VAL A 155 5.47 -15.74 3.93
N GLU A 156 4.90 -15.24 5.04
CA GLU A 156 4.67 -16.02 6.26
C GLU A 156 3.21 -15.86 6.71
N TRP A 157 2.52 -16.98 6.89
CA TRP A 157 1.11 -17.04 7.29
C TRP A 157 0.97 -17.30 8.79
N THR A 158 1.45 -16.36 9.62
CA THR A 158 1.54 -16.49 11.08
C THR A 158 0.29 -15.99 11.82
N GLY A 159 -0.62 -15.35 11.12
CA GLY A 159 -1.79 -14.71 11.72
C GLY A 159 -1.46 -13.31 12.28
N GLU A 160 -2.36 -12.82 13.11
CA GLU A 160 -2.32 -11.49 13.72
C GLU A 160 -2.50 -11.60 15.24
N LEU A 161 -1.66 -10.90 15.98
CA LEU A 161 -1.79 -10.70 17.42
C LEU A 161 -2.15 -9.24 17.70
N ILE A 162 -3.37 -9.01 18.17
CA ILE A 162 -3.83 -7.71 18.64
C ILE A 162 -3.58 -7.67 20.17
N VAL A 163 -2.77 -6.70 20.61
CA VAL A 163 -2.40 -6.58 22.04
C VAL A 163 -3.28 -5.55 22.76
N ALA A 164 -3.68 -5.87 23.97
CA ALA A 164 -4.47 -5.01 24.84
C ALA A 164 -3.56 -4.18 25.76
N MET A 165 -3.77 -2.87 25.79
CA MET A 165 -3.11 -1.96 26.73
C MET A 165 -4.11 -1.38 27.72
N GLY A 166 -3.93 -1.70 29.02
CA GLY A 166 -4.82 -1.27 30.10
C GLY A 166 -6.22 -1.90 30.02
N ALA A 167 -7.09 -1.52 30.96
CA ALA A 167 -8.43 -2.10 31.07
C ALA A 167 -9.33 -1.83 29.85
N ARG A 168 -9.21 -0.66 29.21
CA ARG A 168 -9.96 -0.34 28.01
C ARG A 168 -9.55 -1.24 26.83
N GLY A 169 -8.24 -1.41 26.63
CA GLY A 169 -7.74 -2.28 25.58
C GLY A 169 -8.16 -3.75 25.77
N LEU A 170 -8.29 -4.22 27.03
CA LEU A 170 -8.84 -5.55 27.29
C LEU A 170 -10.30 -5.67 26.85
N ALA A 171 -11.14 -4.69 27.20
CA ALA A 171 -12.55 -4.69 26.79
C ALA A 171 -12.70 -4.60 25.25
N ASP A 172 -11.85 -3.81 24.57
CA ASP A 172 -11.85 -3.69 23.11
C ASP A 172 -11.49 -5.05 22.46
N VAL A 173 -10.47 -5.75 22.96
CA VAL A 173 -10.04 -7.06 22.48
C VAL A 173 -11.08 -8.16 22.75
N GLU A 174 -11.75 -8.11 23.90
CA GLU A 174 -12.85 -9.04 24.23
C GLU A 174 -14.03 -8.85 23.27
N GLY A 175 -14.42 -7.60 22.99
CA GLY A 175 -15.47 -7.30 22.00
C GLY A 175 -15.11 -7.75 20.60
N GLU A 176 -13.86 -7.59 20.20
CA GLU A 176 -13.38 -8.06 18.89
C GLU A 176 -13.36 -9.60 18.82
N PHE A 177 -13.00 -10.29 19.90
CA PHE A 177 -13.07 -11.74 19.98
C PHE A 177 -14.51 -12.27 19.82
N GLU A 178 -15.48 -11.65 20.46
CA GLU A 178 -16.90 -12.01 20.30
C GLU A 178 -17.33 -11.86 18.83
N LEU A 179 -16.90 -10.78 18.18
CA LEU A 179 -17.22 -10.52 16.79
C LEU A 179 -16.57 -11.56 15.86
N TYR A 180 -15.30 -11.88 16.06
CA TYR A 180 -14.58 -12.89 15.27
C TYR A 180 -15.23 -14.27 15.41
N THR A 181 -15.53 -14.68 16.63
CA THR A 181 -16.18 -15.98 16.89
C THR A 181 -17.60 -16.06 16.33
N SER A 182 -18.35 -14.94 16.35
CA SER A 182 -19.69 -14.87 15.75
C SER A 182 -19.69 -15.09 14.22
N LEU A 183 -18.58 -14.75 13.58
CA LEU A 183 -18.35 -14.96 12.14
C LEU A 183 -17.67 -16.30 11.82
N GLY A 184 -17.35 -17.09 12.84
CA GLY A 184 -16.76 -18.42 12.68
C GLY A 184 -15.23 -18.45 12.52
N HIS A 185 -14.55 -17.36 12.90
CA HIS A 185 -13.08 -17.32 12.83
C HIS A 185 -12.42 -18.07 13.98
N ASP A 186 -11.27 -18.70 13.69
CA ASP A 186 -10.37 -19.29 14.70
C ASP A 186 -9.59 -18.18 15.40
N ALA A 187 -10.11 -17.73 16.53
CA ALA A 187 -9.57 -16.65 17.34
C ALA A 187 -9.43 -17.09 18.80
N HIS A 188 -8.39 -16.61 19.47
CA HIS A 188 -8.07 -16.99 20.85
C HIS A 188 -7.76 -15.76 21.69
N LEU A 189 -8.47 -15.60 22.81
CA LEU A 189 -8.07 -14.63 23.82
C LEU A 189 -6.82 -15.12 24.54
N LEU A 190 -5.83 -14.26 24.65
CA LEU A 190 -4.59 -14.50 25.34
C LEU A 190 -4.53 -13.73 26.65
N SER A 191 -4.12 -14.41 27.71
CA SER A 191 -3.82 -13.76 28.98
C SER A 191 -2.55 -12.90 28.88
N LYS A 192 -2.32 -12.07 29.91
CA LYS A 192 -1.06 -11.31 30.02
C LYS A 192 0.16 -12.22 29.96
N SER A 193 0.14 -13.36 30.64
CA SER A 193 1.26 -14.32 30.62
C SER A 193 1.48 -14.91 29.22
N ASP A 194 0.43 -15.21 28.47
CA ASP A 194 0.54 -15.78 27.14
C ASP A 194 1.17 -14.76 26.16
N VAL A 195 0.72 -13.51 26.19
CA VAL A 195 1.30 -12.44 25.37
C VAL A 195 2.76 -12.19 25.71
N GLN A 196 3.14 -12.26 27.01
CA GLN A 196 4.53 -12.06 27.44
C GLN A 196 5.49 -13.17 26.97
N ASN A 197 5.00 -14.35 26.60
CA ASN A 197 5.80 -15.42 26.01
C ASN A 197 6.28 -15.03 24.59
N ASP A 198 5.44 -14.31 23.84
CA ASP A 198 5.74 -13.89 22.48
C ASP A 198 6.37 -12.48 22.44
N ILE A 199 5.79 -11.54 23.20
CA ILE A 199 6.22 -10.13 23.19
C ILE A 199 6.39 -9.63 24.63
N ARG A 200 7.63 -9.42 25.05
CA ARG A 200 7.96 -8.89 26.39
C ARG A 200 7.73 -7.39 26.45
N SER A 201 6.59 -6.96 26.96
CA SER A 201 6.28 -5.57 27.21
C SER A 201 5.45 -5.41 28.50
N PRO A 202 5.83 -4.52 29.42
CA PRO A 202 5.05 -4.28 30.66
C PRO A 202 3.69 -3.62 30.37
N LEU A 203 3.47 -3.10 29.17
CA LEU A 203 2.26 -2.39 28.78
C LEU A 203 1.13 -3.33 28.34
N PHE A 204 1.45 -4.57 27.96
CA PHE A 204 0.47 -5.51 27.42
C PHE A 204 -0.20 -6.31 28.54
N GLU A 205 -1.52 -6.20 28.64
CA GLU A 205 -2.34 -6.84 29.66
C GLU A 205 -3.04 -8.11 29.17
N GLY A 206 -3.05 -8.35 27.87
CA GLY A 206 -3.65 -9.49 27.18
C GLY A 206 -3.64 -9.27 25.68
N GLY A 207 -4.34 -10.13 24.93
CA GLY A 207 -4.43 -9.99 23.48
C GLY A 207 -5.45 -10.92 22.85
N LEU A 208 -5.60 -10.75 21.54
CA LEU A 208 -6.39 -11.61 20.66
C LEU A 208 -5.49 -12.13 19.55
N TRP A 209 -5.39 -13.43 19.41
CA TRP A 209 -4.68 -14.05 18.31
C TRP A 209 -5.65 -14.69 17.31
N SER A 210 -5.53 -14.33 16.04
CA SER A 210 -6.26 -14.93 14.93
C SER A 210 -5.29 -15.47 13.88
N LYS A 211 -5.31 -16.79 13.66
CA LYS A 211 -4.33 -17.49 12.81
C LYS A 211 -4.49 -17.26 11.31
N GLN A 212 -5.73 -17.03 10.86
CA GLN A 212 -6.06 -17.11 9.43
C GLN A 212 -6.19 -15.75 8.75
N ARG A 213 -6.19 -14.68 9.53
CA ARG A 213 -6.61 -13.36 9.07
C ARG A 213 -5.49 -12.48 8.53
N ALA A 214 -4.26 -12.84 8.80
CA ALA A 214 -3.11 -12.03 8.40
C ALA A 214 -1.86 -12.87 8.13
N GLY A 215 -0.90 -12.22 7.54
CA GLY A 215 0.44 -12.72 7.30
C GLY A 215 1.40 -11.58 7.02
N THR A 216 2.64 -11.91 6.78
CA THR A 216 3.64 -10.95 6.33
C THR A 216 4.16 -11.31 4.95
N VAL A 217 4.64 -10.31 4.20
CA VAL A 217 5.17 -10.50 2.85
C VAL A 217 6.22 -9.45 2.55
N HIS A 218 7.23 -9.78 1.76
CA HIS A 218 8.12 -8.79 1.19
C HIS A 218 7.42 -8.09 -0.01
N PRO A 219 6.90 -6.87 0.12
CA PRO A 219 5.98 -6.30 -0.87
C PRO A 219 6.63 -6.06 -2.23
N ALA A 220 7.91 -5.69 -2.27
CA ALA A 220 8.61 -5.51 -3.53
C ALA A 220 8.84 -6.84 -4.25
N LYS A 221 9.23 -7.92 -3.55
CA LYS A 221 9.37 -9.25 -4.13
C LYS A 221 8.03 -9.77 -4.67
N LEU A 222 6.92 -9.57 -3.94
CA LEU A 222 5.60 -9.91 -4.45
C LEU A 222 5.28 -9.16 -5.75
N ALA A 223 5.52 -7.85 -5.80
CA ALA A 223 5.29 -7.06 -7.00
C ALA A 223 6.18 -7.50 -8.17
N TRP A 224 7.46 -7.79 -7.93
CA TRP A 224 8.37 -8.30 -8.95
C TRP A 224 7.99 -9.70 -9.43
N GLY A 225 7.53 -10.55 -8.51
CA GLY A 225 6.98 -11.86 -8.84
C GLY A 225 5.76 -11.76 -9.75
N LEU A 226 4.81 -10.87 -9.44
CA LEU A 226 3.65 -10.61 -10.30
C LEU A 226 4.05 -10.03 -11.67
N LYS A 227 5.07 -9.12 -11.73
CA LYS A 227 5.63 -8.66 -13.00
C LYS A 227 6.19 -9.83 -13.82
N ARG A 228 6.98 -10.71 -13.19
CA ARG A 228 7.52 -11.91 -13.83
C ARG A 228 6.40 -12.78 -14.41
N VAL A 229 5.41 -13.10 -13.59
CA VAL A 229 4.24 -13.90 -14.02
C VAL A 229 3.50 -13.25 -15.18
N ALA A 230 3.22 -11.96 -15.10
CA ALA A 230 2.55 -11.24 -16.19
C ALA A 230 3.37 -11.30 -17.49
N LYS A 231 4.70 -11.17 -17.44
CA LYS A 231 5.59 -11.31 -18.62
C LYS A 231 5.56 -12.73 -19.18
N GLU A 232 5.61 -13.75 -18.34
CA GLU A 232 5.52 -15.16 -18.75
C GLU A 232 4.17 -15.47 -19.43
N LEU A 233 3.11 -14.78 -19.01
CA LEU A 233 1.80 -14.83 -19.65
C LEU A 233 1.70 -13.99 -20.94
N GLY A 234 2.75 -13.27 -21.32
CA GLY A 234 2.82 -12.48 -22.56
C GLY A 234 2.40 -11.02 -22.41
N VAL A 235 2.45 -10.44 -21.22
CA VAL A 235 2.28 -8.98 -21.01
C VAL A 235 3.57 -8.25 -21.33
N ILE A 236 3.47 -7.16 -22.08
CA ILE A 236 4.61 -6.30 -22.41
C ILE A 236 4.67 -5.13 -21.43
N PHE A 237 5.85 -4.86 -20.87
CA PHE A 237 6.09 -3.76 -19.93
C PHE A 237 7.01 -2.72 -20.53
N TYR A 238 6.67 -1.45 -20.30
CA TYR A 238 7.53 -0.29 -20.54
C TYR A 238 7.65 0.51 -19.26
N GLU A 239 8.87 0.63 -18.74
CA GLU A 239 9.21 1.45 -17.58
C GLU A 239 9.79 2.79 -18.02
N ASN A 240 9.93 3.75 -17.10
CA ASN A 240 10.32 5.13 -17.45
C ASN A 240 9.47 5.74 -18.59
N THR A 241 8.20 5.36 -18.63
CA THR A 241 7.23 5.70 -19.67
C THR A 241 5.98 6.34 -19.06
N PRO A 242 6.06 7.60 -18.62
CA PRO A 242 4.90 8.28 -18.01
C PRO A 242 3.82 8.57 -19.06
N MET A 243 2.57 8.33 -18.69
CA MET A 243 1.43 8.84 -19.43
C MET A 243 1.39 10.37 -19.30
N THR A 244 1.46 11.10 -20.41
CA THR A 244 1.34 12.56 -20.43
C THR A 244 -0.10 13.03 -20.64
N THR A 245 -0.80 12.47 -21.63
CA THR A 245 -2.20 12.76 -21.90
C THR A 245 -2.96 11.50 -22.34
N SER A 246 -4.28 11.54 -22.28
CA SER A 246 -5.10 10.51 -22.90
C SER A 246 -6.36 11.13 -23.50
N ARG A 247 -6.78 10.66 -24.66
CA ARG A 247 -7.94 11.12 -25.41
C ARG A 247 -8.75 9.92 -25.95
N THR A 248 -10.06 9.97 -25.77
CA THR A 248 -10.96 8.98 -26.42
C THR A 248 -11.17 9.37 -27.87
N GLN A 249 -11.05 8.41 -28.78
CA GLN A 249 -11.25 8.54 -30.21
C GLN A 249 -12.19 7.42 -30.69
N GLY A 250 -13.47 7.71 -30.78
CA GLY A 250 -14.49 6.67 -31.03
C GLY A 250 -14.49 5.62 -29.91
N ASN A 251 -14.28 4.36 -30.26
CA ASN A 251 -14.22 3.23 -29.31
C ASN A 251 -12.81 2.95 -28.78
N LEU A 252 -11.82 3.75 -29.18
CA LEU A 252 -10.43 3.60 -28.79
C LEU A 252 -9.99 4.72 -27.86
N VAL A 253 -8.94 4.47 -27.10
CA VAL A 253 -8.28 5.47 -26.25
C VAL A 253 -6.83 5.59 -26.70
N ARG A 254 -6.42 6.80 -27.09
CA ARG A 254 -5.04 7.12 -27.35
C ARG A 254 -4.39 7.71 -26.12
N VAL A 255 -3.26 7.13 -25.72
CA VAL A 255 -2.43 7.56 -24.58
C VAL A 255 -1.08 8.00 -25.13
N GLU A 256 -0.69 9.25 -24.81
CA GLU A 256 0.60 9.80 -25.20
C GLU A 256 1.63 9.60 -24.10
N THR A 257 2.86 9.35 -24.49
CA THR A 257 4.06 9.30 -23.64
C THR A 257 5.11 10.26 -24.22
N PRO A 258 6.24 10.51 -23.56
CA PRO A 258 7.25 11.43 -24.09
C PRO A 258 7.84 11.05 -25.45
N GLU A 259 8.00 9.75 -25.73
CA GLU A 259 8.71 9.24 -26.90
C GLU A 259 7.86 8.33 -27.80
N GLY A 260 6.57 8.16 -27.47
CA GLY A 260 5.65 7.30 -28.25
C GLY A 260 4.21 7.43 -27.81
N SER A 261 3.35 6.55 -28.31
CA SER A 261 1.95 6.53 -27.93
C SER A 261 1.38 5.11 -27.97
N VAL A 262 0.32 4.88 -27.20
CA VAL A 262 -0.44 3.63 -27.20
C VAL A 262 -1.90 3.90 -27.59
N VAL A 263 -2.40 3.19 -28.58
CA VAL A 263 -3.83 3.14 -28.90
C VAL A 263 -4.40 1.84 -28.36
N ALA A 264 -5.40 1.93 -27.49
CA ALA A 264 -5.97 0.77 -26.82
C ALA A 264 -7.49 0.73 -26.90
N SER A 265 -8.06 -0.48 -26.96
CA SER A 265 -9.51 -0.68 -26.86
C SER A 265 -10.04 -0.37 -25.46
N ARG A 266 -9.22 -0.63 -24.44
CA ARG A 266 -9.52 -0.35 -23.03
C ARG A 266 -8.27 0.16 -22.32
N VAL A 267 -8.48 1.02 -21.30
CA VAL A 267 -7.39 1.52 -20.45
C VAL A 267 -7.77 1.35 -18.99
N LEU A 268 -6.92 0.66 -18.25
CA LEU A 268 -6.96 0.59 -16.79
C LEU A 268 -6.02 1.65 -16.21
N LEU A 269 -6.57 2.62 -15.49
CA LEU A 269 -5.77 3.62 -14.76
C LEU A 269 -5.49 3.10 -13.34
N ALA A 270 -4.31 2.54 -13.14
CA ALA A 270 -3.83 2.00 -11.86
C ALA A 270 -2.83 2.98 -11.20
N THR A 271 -3.11 4.28 -11.30
CA THR A 271 -2.18 5.37 -10.95
C THR A 271 -2.35 5.90 -9.53
N ASN A 272 -3.15 5.24 -8.68
CA ASN A 272 -3.38 5.59 -7.28
C ASN A 272 -3.56 7.11 -7.08
N ALA A 273 -2.81 7.74 -6.17
CA ALA A 273 -2.86 9.16 -5.86
C ALA A 273 -2.59 10.08 -7.08
N PHE A 274 -1.87 9.60 -8.08
CA PHE A 274 -1.57 10.36 -9.31
C PHE A 274 -2.75 10.46 -10.27
N THR A 275 -3.84 9.73 -10.03
CA THR A 275 -5.10 9.81 -10.82
C THR A 275 -5.75 11.19 -10.78
N LYS A 276 -5.39 12.04 -9.81
CA LYS A 276 -5.87 13.43 -9.67
C LYS A 276 -5.67 14.31 -10.92
N HIS A 277 -4.76 13.95 -11.81
CA HIS A 277 -4.57 14.65 -13.09
C HIS A 277 -5.76 14.49 -14.06
N LYS A 278 -6.67 13.54 -13.81
CA LYS A 278 -7.92 13.39 -14.55
C LYS A 278 -9.03 14.20 -13.88
N LYS A 279 -9.45 15.29 -14.50
CA LYS A 279 -10.47 16.23 -13.96
C LYS A 279 -11.75 15.53 -13.43
N LYS A 280 -12.21 14.45 -14.12
CA LYS A 280 -13.39 13.69 -13.69
C LYS A 280 -13.20 12.91 -12.38
N VAL A 281 -11.95 12.65 -11.97
CA VAL A 281 -11.60 11.84 -10.80
C VAL A 281 -11.02 12.70 -9.69
N SER A 282 -10.38 13.83 -10.02
CA SER A 282 -9.64 14.67 -9.09
C SER A 282 -10.44 15.15 -7.88
N SER A 283 -11.75 15.40 -8.07
CA SER A 283 -12.65 15.80 -6.99
C SER A 283 -13.09 14.67 -6.06
N ARG A 284 -12.74 13.42 -6.39
CA ARG A 284 -13.15 12.22 -5.66
C ARG A 284 -11.99 11.48 -5.01
N VAL A 285 -10.76 11.95 -5.22
CA VAL A 285 -9.54 11.33 -4.70
C VAL A 285 -8.75 12.34 -3.91
N ALA A 286 -8.62 12.12 -2.61
CA ALA A 286 -7.70 12.83 -1.74
C ALA A 286 -6.48 11.93 -1.49
N ALA A 287 -5.28 12.41 -1.83
CA ALA A 287 -4.05 11.73 -1.48
C ALA A 287 -3.69 12.07 -0.03
N VAL A 288 -3.69 11.07 0.84
CA VAL A 288 -3.28 11.19 2.24
C VAL A 288 -1.96 10.45 2.40
N ARG A 289 -1.05 10.99 3.22
CA ARG A 289 0.19 10.34 3.62
C ARG A 289 0.09 10.03 5.12
N ASP A 290 0.32 8.78 5.48
CA ASP A 290 0.51 8.31 6.85
C ASP A 290 1.98 8.41 7.25
#